data_a9c802023df7dbf3901ddfbfdad7742e
#
_entry.id   a9c802023df7dbf3901ddfbfdad7742e
#
_cell.length_a   1.000
_cell.length_b   1.000
_cell.length_c   1.000
_cell.angle_alpha   90.00
_cell.angle_beta   90.00
_cell.angle_gamma   90.00
#
_symmetry.space_group_name_H-M   'P 1'
#
loop_
_entity.id
_entity.type
_entity.pdbx_description
1 polymer ?
#
loop_
_entity_poly.entity_id
_entity_poly.type
_entity_poly.pdbx_seq_one_letter_code
_entity_poly.pdbx_strand_id
1 'polypeptide(L)'
;MKFQLDKKEDCTKVNYLYRYEDDYDQIRLREFRIVKETPCGWWINEWPWHDKNNLKFVCKTGKNNFAKKTKKEAAENYYHRKHRHISILKHKLELTQTLLIKAESILVKEKSDD
;
A
#
# COMPACT_ATOMS: atom_id res chain seq x y z
N MET A 1 13.52 -8.08 37.03
CA MET A 1 13.41 -9.33 36.44
C MET A 1 12.13 -9.59 35.84
N LYS A 2 11.11 -9.51 36.60
CA LYS A 2 9.81 -9.76 36.07
C LYS A 2 9.42 -8.86 34.96
N PHE A 3 9.87 -7.60 35.00
CA PHE A 3 9.45 -6.70 33.97
C PHE A 3 10.02 -7.07 32.60
N GLN A 4 11.00 -7.93 32.54
CA GLN A 4 11.48 -8.39 31.28
C GLN A 4 10.51 -9.35 30.62
N LEU A 5 9.88 -10.19 31.42
CA LEU A 5 8.83 -11.04 30.93
C LEU A 5 7.67 -10.22 30.44
N ASP A 6 7.34 -9.19 31.19
CA ASP A 6 6.27 -8.29 30.80
C ASP A 6 6.59 -7.63 29.48
N LYS A 7 7.84 -7.26 29.28
CA LYS A 7 8.25 -6.68 27.99
C LYS A 7 8.08 -7.65 26.86
N LYS A 8 8.39 -8.92 27.09
CA LYS A 8 8.22 -9.93 26.06
C LYS A 8 6.76 -10.07 25.71
N GLU A 9 5.91 -10.07 26.69
CA GLU A 9 4.49 -10.16 26.44
C GLU A 9 4.02 -8.95 25.64
N ASP A 10 4.52 -7.77 25.99
CA ASP A 10 4.17 -6.57 25.25
C ASP A 10 4.63 -6.64 23.82
N CYS A 11 5.80 -7.24 23.58
CA CYS A 11 6.33 -7.38 22.25
C CYS A 11 5.52 -8.33 21.37
N THR A 12 4.86 -9.31 21.99
CA THR A 12 4.05 -10.24 21.22
C THR A 12 2.67 -9.69 20.92
N LYS A 13 2.24 -8.70 21.70
CA LYS A 13 0.93 -8.11 21.51
C LYS A 13 1.00 -6.94 20.54
N VAL A 14 0.23 -7.00 19.49
CA VAL A 14 0.20 -5.96 18.47
C VAL A 14 -0.93 -5.00 18.79
N ASN A 15 -0.59 -3.73 19.02
CA ASN A 15 -1.56 -2.69 19.35
C ASN A 15 -1.83 -1.76 18.20
N TYR A 16 -0.91 -1.65 17.27
CA TYR A 16 -1.02 -0.75 16.13
C TYR A 16 -0.58 -1.45 14.86
N LEU A 17 -1.18 -1.07 13.76
CA LEU A 17 -0.73 -1.47 12.43
C LEU A 17 -0.17 -0.24 11.72
N TYR A 18 0.75 -0.46 10.79
CA TYR A 18 1.49 0.61 10.14
C TYR A 18 1.40 0.50 8.64
N ARG A 19 1.35 1.66 7.99
CA ARG A 19 1.36 1.74 6.54
C ARG A 19 2.06 3.02 6.11
N TYR A 20 2.99 2.90 5.17
CA TYR A 20 3.59 4.07 4.53
C TYR A 20 2.80 4.41 3.29
N GLU A 21 2.57 5.70 3.10
CA GLU A 21 1.77 6.20 1.99
C GLU A 21 2.45 7.41 1.35
N ASP A 22 2.06 7.67 0.11
CA ASP A 22 2.55 8.84 -0.60
C ASP A 22 1.92 10.11 -0.03
N ASP A 23 2.74 11.15 0.05
CA ASP A 23 2.29 12.50 0.39
C ASP A 23 3.01 13.44 -0.57
N TYR A 24 2.54 13.48 -1.82
CA TYR A 24 3.19 14.16 -2.94
C TYR A 24 4.57 13.55 -3.18
N ASP A 25 5.63 14.31 -2.91
CA ASP A 25 7.00 13.85 -3.08
C ASP A 25 7.61 13.34 -1.77
N GLN A 26 6.77 13.22 -0.74
CA GLN A 26 7.20 12.73 0.57
C GLN A 26 6.53 11.40 0.88
N ILE A 27 7.06 10.72 1.88
CA ILE A 27 6.48 9.47 2.38
C ILE A 27 5.94 9.75 3.77
N ARG A 28 4.70 9.33 4.01
CA ARG A 28 4.06 9.54 5.31
C ARG A 28 3.77 8.20 5.96
N LEU A 29 4.07 8.11 7.26
CA LEU A 29 3.73 6.92 8.04
C LEU A 29 2.34 7.12 8.66
N ARG A 30 1.48 6.13 8.46
CA ARG A 30 0.17 6.10 9.12
C ARG A 30 0.16 4.99 10.14
N GLU A 31 -0.38 5.30 11.32
CA GLU A 31 -0.52 4.35 12.41
C GLU A 31 -2.01 4.13 12.65
N PHE A 32 -2.41 2.87 12.69
CA PHE A 32 -3.81 2.52 12.91
C PHE A 32 -3.93 1.74 14.21
N ARG A 33 -4.73 2.24 15.12
CA ARG A 33 -4.98 1.54 16.36
C ARG A 33 -5.88 0.34 16.08
N ILE A 34 -5.51 -0.81 16.64
CA ILE A 34 -6.30 -2.02 16.50
C ILE A 34 -7.51 -1.92 17.42
N VAL A 35 -8.71 -2.00 16.84
CA VAL A 35 -9.95 -1.94 17.58
C VAL A 35 -10.31 -3.32 18.13
N LYS A 36 -10.10 -4.35 17.32
CA LYS A 36 -10.43 -5.71 17.70
C LYS A 36 -9.51 -6.68 16.99
N GLU A 37 -9.04 -7.68 17.71
CA GLU A 37 -8.22 -8.74 17.13
C GLU A 37 -9.01 -10.03 17.06
N THR A 38 -8.84 -10.75 15.95
CA THR A 38 -9.44 -12.08 15.75
C THR A 38 -8.34 -13.05 15.39
N PRO A 39 -8.60 -14.37 15.41
CA PRO A 39 -7.57 -15.30 14.98
C PRO A 39 -7.07 -15.09 13.57
N CYS A 40 -7.91 -14.55 12.70
CA CYS A 40 -7.56 -14.35 11.28
C CYS A 40 -6.98 -12.98 10.97
N GLY A 41 -7.19 -12.00 11.82
CA GLY A 41 -6.71 -10.66 11.52
C GLY A 41 -7.12 -9.62 12.54
N TRP A 42 -7.05 -8.37 12.11
CA TRP A 42 -7.34 -7.24 12.97
C TRP A 42 -8.35 -6.33 12.32
N TRP A 43 -9.21 -5.72 13.17
CA TRP A 43 -10.12 -4.67 12.74
C TRP A 43 -9.53 -3.35 13.16
N ILE A 44 -9.40 -2.42 12.21
CA ILE A 44 -8.89 -1.09 12.46
C ILE A 44 -9.88 -0.06 11.95
N ASN A 45 -9.79 1.16 12.48
CA ASN A 45 -10.57 2.27 11.95
C ASN A 45 -9.63 3.15 11.14
N GLU A 46 -9.79 3.11 9.83
CA GLU A 46 -8.92 3.83 8.92
C GLU A 46 -9.11 5.35 9.04
N TRP A 47 -10.31 5.77 9.35
CA TRP A 47 -10.65 7.19 9.43
C TRP A 47 -11.42 7.48 10.71
N PRO A 48 -10.75 7.41 11.89
CA PRO A 48 -11.46 7.55 13.18
C PRO A 48 -12.13 8.90 13.39
N TRP A 49 -11.60 9.93 12.74
CA TRP A 49 -12.20 11.26 12.85
C TRP A 49 -13.41 11.44 11.95
N HIS A 50 -13.63 10.53 11.03
CA HIS A 50 -14.72 10.63 10.09
C HIS A 50 -15.91 9.74 10.47
N ASP A 51 -15.64 8.49 10.76
CA ASP A 51 -16.69 7.53 11.10
C ASP A 51 -16.12 6.44 11.99
N LYS A 52 -16.57 6.44 13.25
CA LYS A 52 -16.06 5.48 14.24
C LYS A 52 -16.51 4.06 13.97
N ASN A 53 -17.58 3.89 13.20
CA ASN A 53 -18.14 2.56 12.93
C ASN A 53 -17.64 1.95 11.64
N ASN A 54 -16.86 2.67 10.87
CA ASN A 54 -16.36 2.19 9.60
C ASN A 54 -15.02 1.47 9.83
N LEU A 55 -15.10 0.18 10.10
CA LEU A 55 -13.92 -0.62 10.39
C LEU A 55 -13.43 -1.35 9.15
N LYS A 56 -12.12 -1.51 9.07
CA LYS A 56 -11.47 -2.23 7.98
C LYS A 56 -10.77 -3.45 8.54
N PHE A 57 -10.91 -4.59 7.87
CA PHE A 57 -10.28 -5.83 8.30
C PHE A 57 -8.93 -5.99 7.60
N VAL A 58 -7.91 -6.34 8.39
CA VAL A 58 -6.56 -6.61 7.90
C VAL A 58 -6.18 -8.02 8.30
N CYS A 59 -5.89 -8.88 7.31
CA CYS A 59 -5.52 -10.27 7.58
C CYS A 59 -4.15 -10.35 8.22
N LYS A 60 -3.96 -11.34 9.10
CA LYS A 60 -2.67 -11.59 9.74
C LYS A 60 -1.68 -12.22 8.77
N THR A 61 -2.16 -12.93 7.77
CA THR A 61 -1.33 -13.60 6.78
C THR A 61 -1.57 -12.97 5.41
N GLY A 62 -0.59 -13.16 4.51
CA GLY A 62 -0.71 -12.62 3.17
C GLY A 62 0.32 -11.55 2.92
N LYS A 63 0.70 -11.42 1.65
CA LYS A 63 1.75 -10.49 1.26
C LYS A 63 1.24 -9.08 1.00
N ASN A 64 -0.02 -8.96 0.62
CA ASN A 64 -0.58 -7.69 0.18
C ASN A 64 -1.56 -7.10 1.19
N ASN A 65 -1.25 -7.24 2.46
CA ASN A 65 -2.09 -6.68 3.51
C ASN A 65 -2.03 -5.16 3.47
N PHE A 66 -3.17 -4.54 3.78
CA PHE A 66 -3.28 -3.08 3.79
C PHE A 66 -2.26 -2.44 4.73
N ALA A 67 -2.08 -3.03 5.91
CA ALA A 67 -1.16 -2.50 6.90
C ALA A 67 -0.39 -3.65 7.55
N LYS A 68 0.74 -3.33 8.15
CA LYS A 68 1.65 -4.33 8.72
C LYS A 68 1.81 -4.10 10.22
N LYS A 69 2.21 -5.14 10.92
CA LYS A 69 2.33 -5.08 12.38
C LYS A 69 3.59 -4.37 12.87
N THR A 70 4.58 -4.16 12.00
CA THR A 70 5.79 -3.43 12.36
C THR A 70 6.08 -2.36 11.30
N LYS A 71 6.82 -1.34 11.72
CA LYS A 71 7.21 -0.28 10.78
C LYS A 71 8.14 -0.80 9.71
N LYS A 72 9.01 -1.76 10.07
CA LYS A 72 9.92 -2.36 9.10
C LYS A 72 9.16 -3.09 8.00
N GLU A 73 8.19 -3.90 8.39
CA GLU A 73 7.37 -4.62 7.41
C GLU A 73 6.57 -3.65 6.54
N ALA A 74 6.10 -2.56 7.16
CA ALA A 74 5.37 -1.54 6.42
C ALA A 74 6.27 -0.85 5.39
N ALA A 75 7.52 -0.58 5.77
CA ALA A 75 8.49 0.03 4.86
C ALA A 75 8.83 -0.91 3.71
N GLU A 76 9.03 -2.19 4.00
CA GLU A 76 9.29 -3.18 2.96
C GLU A 76 8.12 -3.31 2.01
N ASN A 77 6.91 -3.29 2.55
CA ASN A 77 5.70 -3.34 1.73
C ASN A 77 5.63 -2.13 0.80
N TYR A 78 5.91 -0.94 1.33
CA TYR A 78 5.91 0.29 0.54
C TYR A 78 6.94 0.22 -0.59
N TYR A 79 8.14 -0.26 -0.26
CA TYR A 79 9.22 -0.42 -1.23
C TYR A 79 8.78 -1.31 -2.40
N HIS A 80 8.19 -2.46 -2.10
CA HIS A 80 7.73 -3.38 -3.13
C HIS A 80 6.56 -2.81 -3.94
N ARG A 81 5.69 -2.06 -3.29
CA ARG A 81 4.59 -1.40 -4.01
C ARG A 81 5.11 -0.40 -5.02
N LYS A 82 6.16 0.35 -4.66
CA LYS A 82 6.74 1.33 -5.57
C LYS A 82 7.44 0.66 -6.74
N HIS A 83 8.15 -0.42 -6.49
CA HIS A 83 8.79 -1.19 -7.56
C HIS A 83 7.75 -1.70 -8.56
N ARG A 84 6.67 -2.26 -8.06
CA ARG A 84 5.60 -2.75 -8.92
C ARG A 84 4.98 -1.61 -9.71
N HIS A 85 4.78 -0.47 -9.06
CA HIS A 85 4.19 0.69 -9.71
C HIS A 85 5.08 1.19 -10.84
N ILE A 86 6.39 1.23 -10.62
CA ILE A 86 7.33 1.64 -11.65
C ILE A 86 7.25 0.70 -12.85
N SER A 87 7.19 -0.61 -12.60
CA SER A 87 7.07 -1.59 -13.69
C SER A 87 5.80 -1.37 -14.50
N ILE A 88 4.70 -1.11 -13.84
CA ILE A 88 3.43 -0.85 -14.51
C ILE A 88 3.52 0.42 -15.35
N LEU A 89 4.11 1.47 -14.80
CA LEU A 89 4.25 2.74 -15.51
C LEU A 89 5.16 2.60 -16.74
N LYS A 90 6.24 1.84 -16.62
CA LYS A 90 7.13 1.59 -17.75
C LYS A 90 6.42 0.85 -18.87
N HIS A 91 5.64 -0.17 -18.49
CA HIS A 91 4.87 -0.93 -19.48
C HIS A 91 3.86 -0.04 -20.18
N LYS A 92 3.16 0.81 -19.41
CA LYS A 92 2.19 1.74 -19.99
C LYS A 92 2.87 2.74 -20.92
N LEU A 93 4.04 3.20 -20.54
CA LEU A 93 4.80 4.14 -21.38
C LEU A 93 5.17 3.49 -22.71
N GLU A 94 5.71 2.27 -22.68
CA GLU A 94 6.08 1.55 -23.90
C GLU A 94 4.89 1.35 -24.80
N LEU A 95 3.76 0.95 -24.21
CA LEU A 95 2.54 0.73 -24.96
C LEU A 95 2.06 2.02 -25.61
N THR A 96 2.08 3.10 -24.86
CA THR A 96 1.63 4.40 -25.34
C THR A 96 2.53 4.90 -26.46
N GLN A 97 3.83 4.69 -26.34
CA GLN A 97 4.78 5.07 -27.38
C GLN A 97 4.54 4.28 -28.66
N THR A 98 4.24 2.99 -28.54
CA THR A 98 3.89 2.17 -29.69
C THR A 98 2.63 2.69 -30.39
N LEU A 99 1.63 3.05 -29.59
CA LEU A 99 0.40 3.59 -30.14
C LEU A 99 0.59 4.95 -30.81
N LEU A 100 1.51 5.75 -30.25
CA LEU A 100 1.84 7.04 -30.85
C LEU A 100 2.43 6.85 -32.25
N ILE A 101 3.34 5.88 -32.40
CA ILE A 101 3.94 5.59 -33.70
C ILE A 101 2.87 5.17 -34.69
N LYS A 102 1.93 4.33 -34.24
CA LYS A 102 0.82 3.91 -35.11
C LYS A 102 -0.08 5.08 -35.48
N ALA A 103 -0.30 5.98 -34.53
CA ALA A 103 -1.11 7.18 -34.79
C ALA A 103 -0.45 8.07 -35.83
N GLU A 104 0.87 8.23 -35.74
CA GLU A 104 1.63 9.00 -36.73
C GLU A 104 1.49 8.40 -38.13
N SER A 105 1.56 7.07 -38.21
CA SER A 105 1.36 6.37 -39.50
C SER A 105 -0.03 6.63 -40.06
N ILE A 106 -1.05 6.63 -39.21
CA ILE A 106 -2.40 6.92 -39.64
C ILE A 106 -2.53 8.34 -40.17
N LEU A 107 -1.92 9.30 -39.47
CA LEU A 107 -1.95 10.70 -39.89
C LEU A 107 -1.30 10.90 -41.26
N VAL A 108 -0.16 10.25 -41.48
CA VAL A 108 0.52 10.33 -42.77
C VAL A 108 -0.36 9.75 -43.88
N LYS A 109 -1.00 8.62 -43.63
CA LYS A 109 -1.87 7.98 -44.60
C LYS A 109 -3.08 8.86 -44.93
N GLU A 110 -3.69 9.49 -43.92
CA GLU A 110 -4.83 10.33 -44.15
C GLU A 110 -4.45 11.56 -44.96
N LYS A 111 -3.28 12.14 -44.75
CA LYS A 111 -2.79 13.25 -45.54
C LYS A 111 -2.55 12.87 -46.98
N SER A 112 -2.09 11.65 -47.22
CA SER A 112 -1.84 11.17 -48.58
C SER A 112 -3.12 10.98 -49.35
N ASP A 113 -4.21 10.67 -48.70
CA ASP A 113 -5.49 10.46 -49.35
C ASP A 113 -6.16 11.75 -49.74
N ASP A 114 -5.71 12.87 -49.21
CA ASP A 114 -6.20 14.17 -49.63
C ASP A 114 -5.49 14.65 -50.89
#